data_eef81cb7b7490a40057568a4d5b49401
#
_entry.id   eef81cb7b7490a40057568a4d5b49401
#
_cell.length_a   1.000
_cell.length_b   1.000
_cell.length_c   1.000
_cell.angle_alpha   90.00
_cell.angle_beta   90.00
_cell.angle_gamma   90.00
#
_symmetry.space_group_name_H-M   'P 1'
#
loop_
_entity.id
_entity.type
_entity.pdbx_description
1 polymer ?
#
loop_
_entity_poly.entity_id
_entity_poly.type
_entity_poly.pdbx_seq_one_letter_code
_entity_poly.pdbx_strand_id
1 'polypeptide(L)'
;MSEFLYRLGSWSYKKVWPFLAVWLILLAALGFGAVNFAKSPSPTFSMPDMDSTVTQEEMNERFGTDEDAMSVPSGSVVIKAPEGKTLKDPEVMAEVDAMLDELKATGDFREPEAIVNPVLAAGGMAKQMGEAKAAQGMPQEQIDADLAALSPLSPDETTGTVSVTFTDDNIMDIPAETLDEVESILERYDATDLT
;
A
#
# COMPACT_ATOMS: atom_id res chain seq x y z
N MET A 1 -2.57 48.25 -27.77
CA MET A 1 -2.16 47.36 -26.66
C MET A 1 -0.93 47.91 -25.92
N SER A 2 0.03 48.58 -26.57
CA SER A 2 1.25 49.12 -25.95
C SER A 2 1.00 50.20 -24.89
N GLU A 3 0.02 51.10 -25.10
CA GLU A 3 -0.30 52.16 -24.13
C GLU A 3 -0.86 51.62 -22.79
N PHE A 4 -1.62 50.56 -22.83
CA PHE A 4 -2.15 49.93 -21.64
C PHE A 4 -1.04 49.30 -20.78
N LEU A 5 -0.12 48.59 -21.41
CA LEU A 5 1.04 48.00 -20.76
C LEU A 5 1.99 49.06 -20.19
N TYR A 6 2.20 50.15 -20.92
CA TYR A 6 3.02 51.27 -20.45
C TYR A 6 2.38 51.96 -19.23
N ARG A 7 1.06 52.22 -19.25
CA ARG A 7 0.31 52.79 -18.11
C ARG A 7 0.34 51.88 -16.88
N LEU A 8 0.18 50.59 -17.10
CA LEU A 8 0.23 49.58 -16.03
C LEU A 8 1.63 49.52 -15.39
N GLY A 9 2.69 49.53 -16.22
CA GLY A 9 4.07 49.53 -15.76
C GLY A 9 4.45 50.81 -15.01
N SER A 10 4.03 51.96 -15.50
CA SER A 10 4.31 53.24 -14.85
C SER A 10 3.54 53.45 -13.54
N TRP A 11 2.33 52.90 -13.46
CA TRP A 11 1.51 52.90 -12.23
C TRP A 11 2.07 51.95 -11.18
N SER A 12 2.50 50.79 -11.59
CA SER A 12 3.16 49.79 -10.75
C SER A 12 4.45 50.37 -10.11
N TYR A 13 5.24 51.08 -10.87
CA TYR A 13 6.49 51.71 -10.37
C TYR A 13 6.22 52.88 -9.41
N LYS A 14 5.18 53.69 -9.66
CA LYS A 14 4.88 54.87 -8.81
C LYS A 14 4.13 54.51 -7.53
N LYS A 15 3.41 53.39 -7.50
CA LYS A 15 2.61 52.95 -6.35
C LYS A 15 2.86 51.48 -6.01
N VAL A 16 4.08 51.21 -5.57
CA VAL A 16 4.53 49.84 -5.25
C VAL A 16 3.67 49.20 -4.15
N TRP A 17 3.31 49.94 -3.12
CA TRP A 17 2.54 49.42 -1.99
C TRP A 17 1.15 48.89 -2.37
N PRO A 18 0.29 49.64 -3.06
CA PRO A 18 -1.02 49.11 -3.47
C PRO A 18 -0.88 48.00 -4.51
N PHE A 19 0.12 48.00 -5.35
CA PHE A 19 0.38 46.93 -6.29
C PHE A 19 0.76 45.63 -5.58
N LEU A 20 1.62 45.73 -4.59
CA LEU A 20 2.02 44.59 -3.75
C LEU A 20 0.84 44.05 -2.92
N ALA A 21 -0.01 44.95 -2.41
CA ALA A 21 -1.23 44.54 -1.70
C ALA A 21 -2.22 43.75 -2.61
N VAL A 22 -2.43 44.18 -3.86
CA VAL A 22 -3.25 43.47 -4.83
C VAL A 22 -2.70 42.07 -5.12
N TRP A 23 -1.38 41.97 -5.31
CA TRP A 23 -0.72 40.66 -5.50
C TRP A 23 -0.85 39.74 -4.30
N LEU A 24 -0.72 40.27 -3.10
CA LEU A 24 -0.90 39.50 -1.86
C LEU A 24 -2.34 38.98 -1.72
N ILE A 25 -3.33 39.83 -2.02
CA ILE A 25 -4.75 39.44 -2.01
C ILE A 25 -5.01 38.34 -3.07
N LEU A 26 -4.45 38.49 -4.26
CA LEU A 26 -4.60 37.52 -5.33
C LEU A 26 -3.97 36.18 -4.98
N LEU A 27 -2.77 36.22 -4.39
CA LEU A 27 -2.08 35.03 -3.92
C LEU A 27 -2.82 34.34 -2.78
N ALA A 28 -3.36 35.11 -1.82
CA ALA A 28 -4.19 34.60 -0.76
C ALA A 28 -5.50 33.97 -1.29
N ALA A 29 -6.15 34.61 -2.26
CA ALA A 29 -7.36 34.08 -2.89
C ALA A 29 -7.10 32.80 -3.67
N LEU A 30 -6.01 32.73 -4.42
CA LEU A 30 -5.59 31.52 -5.13
C LEU A 30 -5.19 30.39 -4.15
N GLY A 31 -4.46 30.71 -3.08
CA GLY A 31 -4.10 29.77 -2.05
C GLY A 31 -5.33 29.18 -1.33
N PHE A 32 -6.25 30.06 -0.94
CA PHE A 32 -7.52 29.66 -0.34
C PHE A 32 -8.37 28.83 -1.31
N GLY A 33 -8.42 29.22 -2.59
CA GLY A 33 -9.09 28.46 -3.63
C GLY A 33 -8.45 27.08 -3.82
N ALA A 34 -7.14 26.98 -3.84
CA ALA A 34 -6.43 25.71 -3.98
C ALA A 34 -6.74 24.75 -2.80
N VAL A 35 -6.72 25.26 -1.56
CA VAL A 35 -7.01 24.42 -0.39
C VAL A 35 -8.47 23.93 -0.35
N ASN A 36 -9.44 24.79 -0.77
CA ASN A 36 -10.87 24.47 -0.63
C ASN A 36 -11.47 23.82 -1.88
N PHE A 37 -10.88 23.99 -3.05
CA PHE A 37 -11.44 23.51 -4.33
C PHE A 37 -10.53 22.55 -5.09
N ALA A 38 -9.25 22.41 -4.71
CA ALA A 38 -8.41 21.37 -5.26
C ALA A 38 -8.94 20.01 -4.75
N LYS A 39 -9.57 19.26 -5.62
CA LYS A 39 -9.78 17.84 -5.37
C LYS A 39 -8.41 17.19 -5.34
N SER A 40 -8.15 16.42 -4.31
CA SER A 40 -6.97 15.55 -4.27
C SER A 40 -6.90 14.80 -5.61
N PRO A 41 -5.75 14.79 -6.29
CA PRO A 41 -5.61 13.97 -7.48
C PRO A 41 -5.95 12.53 -7.07
N SER A 42 -6.99 11.97 -7.70
CA SER A 42 -7.32 10.55 -7.48
C SER A 42 -6.07 9.74 -7.82
N PRO A 43 -5.59 8.87 -6.92
CA PRO A 43 -4.43 8.02 -7.21
C PRO A 43 -4.74 6.98 -8.28
N THR A 44 -6.00 6.90 -8.71
CA THR A 44 -6.42 6.07 -9.81
C THR A 44 -5.86 6.67 -11.10
N PHE A 45 -4.77 6.11 -11.57
CA PHE A 45 -4.24 6.38 -12.90
C PHE A 45 -5.18 5.75 -13.94
N SER A 46 -6.33 6.39 -14.15
CA SER A 46 -7.23 6.00 -15.24
C SER A 46 -6.69 6.61 -16.52
N MET A 47 -6.18 5.78 -17.39
CA MET A 47 -5.93 6.18 -18.79
C MET A 47 -7.28 6.20 -19.50
N PRO A 48 -7.78 7.36 -19.90
CA PRO A 48 -9.02 7.43 -20.66
C PRO A 48 -8.81 6.75 -22.02
N ASP A 49 -9.83 5.99 -22.47
CA ASP A 49 -9.91 5.36 -23.78
C ASP A 49 -8.98 4.15 -24.07
N MET A 50 -8.63 3.34 -23.07
CA MET A 50 -8.11 2.00 -23.35
C MET A 50 -9.23 0.96 -23.27
N ASP A 51 -9.25 0.02 -24.25
CA ASP A 51 -10.18 -1.12 -24.26
C ASP A 51 -10.14 -1.93 -22.94
N SER A 52 -9.02 -1.88 -22.25
CA SER A 52 -8.83 -2.52 -20.94
C SER A 52 -9.64 -1.85 -19.82
N THR A 53 -9.81 -0.52 -19.82
CA THR A 53 -10.60 0.19 -18.81
C THR A 53 -12.10 -0.07 -19.00
N VAL A 54 -12.57 -0.11 -20.24
CA VAL A 54 -13.95 -0.47 -20.58
C VAL A 54 -14.25 -1.91 -20.15
N THR A 55 -13.32 -2.82 -20.38
CA THR A 55 -13.47 -4.24 -19.98
C THR A 55 -13.47 -4.36 -18.44
N GLN A 56 -12.67 -3.56 -17.74
CA GLN A 56 -12.64 -3.51 -16.28
C GLN A 56 -13.95 -3.00 -15.69
N GLU A 57 -14.49 -1.91 -16.24
CA GLU A 57 -15.81 -1.38 -15.86
C GLU A 57 -16.92 -2.42 -16.08
N GLU A 58 -16.90 -3.11 -17.22
CA GLU A 58 -17.89 -4.14 -17.55
C GLU A 58 -17.76 -5.38 -16.66
N MET A 59 -16.54 -5.74 -16.24
CA MET A 59 -16.28 -6.76 -15.23
C MET A 59 -16.79 -6.35 -13.86
N ASN A 60 -16.50 -5.15 -13.42
CA ASN A 60 -16.96 -4.62 -12.12
C ASN A 60 -18.50 -4.57 -12.06
N GLU A 61 -19.16 -4.11 -13.13
CA GLU A 61 -20.62 -4.05 -13.23
C GLU A 61 -21.26 -5.45 -13.21
N ARG A 62 -20.64 -6.42 -13.88
CA ARG A 62 -21.21 -7.78 -13.99
C ARG A 62 -20.90 -8.69 -12.78
N PHE A 63 -19.77 -8.50 -12.15
CA PHE A 63 -19.30 -9.37 -11.06
C PHE A 63 -19.40 -8.72 -9.68
N GLY A 64 -19.88 -7.45 -9.62
CA GLY A 64 -20.07 -6.76 -8.35
C GLY A 64 -18.76 -6.59 -7.56
N THR A 65 -17.64 -6.55 -8.25
CA THR A 65 -16.38 -6.15 -7.64
C THR A 65 -16.47 -4.65 -7.40
N ASP A 66 -16.67 -4.27 -6.15
CA ASP A 66 -16.63 -2.88 -5.73
C ASP A 66 -15.32 -2.27 -6.23
N GLU A 67 -15.42 -1.12 -6.91
CA GLU A 67 -14.22 -0.37 -7.35
C GLU A 67 -13.29 -0.08 -6.18
N ASP A 68 -13.85 -0.03 -4.97
CA ASP A 68 -13.16 0.14 -3.71
C ASP A 68 -12.27 -1.08 -3.33
N ALA A 69 -12.63 -2.29 -3.74
CA ALA A 69 -11.85 -3.49 -3.42
C ALA A 69 -10.46 -3.54 -4.06
N MET A 70 -10.27 -2.87 -5.21
CA MET A 70 -8.96 -2.75 -5.87
C MET A 70 -8.16 -1.52 -5.39
N SER A 71 -8.79 -0.64 -4.64
CA SER A 71 -8.18 0.60 -4.11
C SER A 71 -7.75 0.49 -2.65
N VAL A 72 -8.06 -0.63 -1.99
CA VAL A 72 -7.71 -0.80 -0.57
C VAL A 72 -6.19 -0.81 -0.41
N PRO A 73 -5.64 0.09 0.41
CA PRO A 73 -4.21 0.16 0.63
C PRO A 73 -3.69 -1.14 1.24
N SER A 74 -2.75 -1.75 0.58
CA SER A 74 -2.10 -2.95 1.06
C SER A 74 -0.59 -2.79 1.05
N GLY A 75 0.05 -3.37 2.04
CA GLY A 75 1.49 -3.44 2.17
C GLY A 75 1.98 -4.89 2.19
N SER A 76 3.25 -5.08 1.95
CA SER A 76 3.90 -6.36 2.09
C SER A 76 5.10 -6.24 3.03
N VAL A 77 5.06 -6.97 4.12
CA VAL A 77 6.18 -7.07 5.06
C VAL A 77 7.04 -8.26 4.63
N VAL A 78 8.30 -7.98 4.35
CA VAL A 78 9.28 -9.02 4.01
C VAL A 78 10.09 -9.34 5.27
N ILE A 79 10.14 -10.60 5.63
CA ILE A 79 10.80 -11.10 6.82
C ILE A 79 11.91 -12.03 6.38
N LYS A 80 13.13 -11.81 6.88
CA LYS A 80 14.29 -12.62 6.57
C LYS A 80 14.87 -13.20 7.86
N ALA A 81 15.17 -14.50 7.84
CA ALA A 81 15.82 -15.16 8.97
C ALA A 81 17.30 -14.72 9.11
N PRO A 82 17.84 -14.72 10.32
CA PRO A 82 19.25 -14.47 10.58
C PRO A 82 20.17 -15.44 9.82
N GLU A 83 21.43 -15.04 9.60
CA GLU A 83 22.39 -15.90 8.92
C GLU A 83 22.53 -17.29 9.59
N GLY A 84 22.36 -18.32 8.78
CA GLY A 84 22.46 -19.72 9.22
C GLY A 84 21.22 -20.28 9.90
N LYS A 85 20.13 -19.51 9.95
CA LYS A 85 18.81 -19.94 10.44
C LYS A 85 17.77 -19.90 9.31
N THR A 86 16.62 -20.50 9.56
CA THR A 86 15.45 -20.46 8.70
C THR A 86 14.25 -19.89 9.48
N LEU A 87 13.23 -19.46 8.78
CA LEU A 87 11.99 -19.00 9.41
C LEU A 87 11.24 -20.12 10.15
N LYS A 88 11.60 -21.40 9.91
CA LYS A 88 11.06 -22.56 10.62
C LYS A 88 11.73 -22.85 11.96
N ASP A 89 12.86 -22.21 12.24
CA ASP A 89 13.52 -22.39 13.54
C ASP A 89 12.62 -21.86 14.66
N PRO A 90 12.43 -22.61 15.76
CA PRO A 90 11.46 -22.25 16.80
C PRO A 90 11.69 -20.88 17.44
N GLU A 91 12.94 -20.45 17.56
CA GLU A 91 13.30 -19.14 18.09
C GLU A 91 12.87 -18.03 17.14
N VAL A 92 13.16 -18.19 15.84
CA VAL A 92 12.81 -17.25 14.78
C VAL A 92 11.30 -17.17 14.62
N MET A 93 10.62 -18.31 14.64
CA MET A 93 9.13 -18.35 14.59
C MET A 93 8.53 -17.56 15.75
N ALA A 94 9.04 -17.72 16.96
CA ALA A 94 8.50 -17.02 18.13
C ALA A 94 8.72 -15.50 18.05
N GLU A 95 9.85 -15.07 17.50
CA GLU A 95 10.15 -13.65 17.26
C GLU A 95 9.24 -13.06 16.17
N VAL A 96 9.06 -13.78 15.07
CA VAL A 96 8.14 -13.38 13.99
C VAL A 96 6.70 -13.29 14.52
N ASP A 97 6.25 -14.27 15.29
CA ASP A 97 4.91 -14.26 15.89
C ASP A 97 4.71 -13.06 16.82
N ALA A 98 5.72 -12.73 17.64
CA ALA A 98 5.69 -11.57 18.54
C ALA A 98 5.58 -10.25 17.74
N MET A 99 6.35 -10.10 16.67
CA MET A 99 6.30 -8.95 15.77
C MET A 99 4.93 -8.81 15.12
N LEU A 100 4.38 -9.90 14.58
CA LEU A 100 3.08 -9.89 13.93
C LEU A 100 1.95 -9.59 14.93
N ASP A 101 2.05 -10.07 16.17
CA ASP A 101 1.07 -9.77 17.21
C ASP A 101 1.13 -8.30 17.63
N GLU A 102 2.31 -7.70 17.65
CA GLU A 102 2.47 -6.27 17.90
C GLU A 102 1.89 -5.43 16.75
N LEU A 103 2.11 -5.82 15.49
CA LEU A 103 1.48 -5.18 14.33
C LEU A 103 -0.05 -5.28 14.39
N LYS A 104 -0.62 -6.42 14.73
CA LYS A 104 -2.08 -6.58 14.89
C LYS A 104 -2.64 -5.69 16.00
N ALA A 105 -1.86 -5.45 17.04
CA ALA A 105 -2.29 -4.67 18.20
C ALA A 105 -2.42 -3.16 17.91
N THR A 106 -1.82 -2.64 16.83
CA THR A 106 -2.01 -1.25 16.40
C THR A 106 -3.46 -0.95 16.05
N GLY A 107 -4.19 -1.94 15.53
CA GLY A 107 -5.60 -1.79 15.15
C GLY A 107 -5.82 -1.13 13.79
N ASP A 108 -4.77 -0.82 13.04
CA ASP A 108 -4.81 -0.11 11.77
C ASP A 108 -5.03 -1.01 10.56
N PHE A 109 -5.18 -2.31 10.80
CA PHE A 109 -5.37 -3.31 9.74
C PHE A 109 -6.81 -3.82 9.69
N ARG A 110 -7.37 -3.89 8.48
CA ARG A 110 -8.75 -4.32 8.20
C ARG A 110 -9.01 -5.77 8.62
N GLU A 111 -8.05 -6.65 8.34
CA GLU A 111 -8.13 -8.09 8.62
C GLU A 111 -6.91 -8.55 9.43
N PRO A 112 -6.82 -8.22 10.72
CA PRO A 112 -5.67 -8.62 11.53
C PRO A 112 -5.52 -10.14 11.63
N GLU A 113 -6.60 -10.89 11.44
CA GLU A 113 -6.59 -12.37 11.42
C GLU A 113 -5.90 -12.94 10.18
N ALA A 114 -5.84 -12.19 9.08
CA ALA A 114 -5.12 -12.57 7.86
C ALA A 114 -3.60 -12.35 7.98
N ILE A 115 -3.16 -11.57 8.95
CA ILE A 115 -1.74 -11.36 9.25
C ILE A 115 -1.21 -12.59 9.99
N VAL A 116 -0.71 -13.55 9.24
CA VAL A 116 -0.27 -14.85 9.75
C VAL A 116 1.20 -15.06 9.43
N ASN A 117 1.91 -15.74 10.33
CA ASN A 117 3.29 -16.16 10.11
C ASN A 117 3.44 -16.88 8.76
N PRO A 118 4.39 -16.47 7.89
CA PRO A 118 4.52 -17.02 6.55
C PRO A 118 4.77 -18.54 6.53
N VAL A 119 5.38 -19.10 7.57
CA VAL A 119 5.55 -20.55 7.72
C VAL A 119 4.22 -21.25 7.94
N LEU A 120 3.37 -20.71 8.79
CA LEU A 120 2.03 -21.24 9.04
C LEU A 120 1.13 -21.06 7.83
N ALA A 121 1.20 -19.92 7.16
CA ALA A 121 0.46 -19.64 5.94
C ALA A 121 0.83 -20.61 4.81
N ALA A 122 2.13 -20.85 4.60
CA ALA A 122 2.62 -21.82 3.61
C ALA A 122 2.14 -23.24 3.93
N GLY A 123 2.19 -23.66 5.19
CA GLY A 123 1.70 -24.96 5.63
C GLY A 123 0.19 -25.13 5.43
N GLY A 124 -0.58 -24.10 5.77
CA GLY A 124 -2.05 -24.08 5.56
C GLY A 124 -2.41 -24.15 4.09
N MET A 125 -1.75 -23.35 3.26
CA MET A 125 -1.92 -23.35 1.80
C MET A 125 -1.59 -24.71 1.19
N ALA A 126 -0.44 -25.29 1.56
CA ALA A 126 0.00 -26.60 1.08
C ALA A 126 -1.04 -27.70 1.40
N LYS A 127 -1.60 -27.68 2.60
CA LYS A 127 -2.63 -28.62 2.99
C LYS A 127 -3.92 -28.41 2.20
N GLN A 128 -4.46 -27.20 2.19
CA GLN A 128 -5.76 -26.90 1.58
C GLN A 128 -5.76 -27.05 0.07
N MET A 129 -4.78 -26.43 -0.60
CA MET A 129 -4.67 -26.49 -2.06
C MET A 129 -4.18 -27.87 -2.53
N GLY A 130 -3.25 -28.46 -1.80
CA GLY A 130 -2.74 -29.80 -2.14
C GLY A 130 -3.84 -30.83 -2.12
N GLU A 131 -4.67 -30.88 -1.07
CA GLU A 131 -5.83 -31.78 -0.98
C GLU A 131 -6.86 -31.51 -2.09
N ALA A 132 -7.18 -30.23 -2.35
CA ALA A 132 -8.14 -29.84 -3.38
C ALA A 132 -7.68 -30.25 -4.79
N LYS A 133 -6.42 -30.03 -5.13
CA LYS A 133 -5.84 -30.37 -6.45
C LYS A 133 -5.66 -31.89 -6.60
N ALA A 134 -5.25 -32.57 -5.55
CA ALA A 134 -5.19 -34.04 -5.56
C ALA A 134 -6.56 -34.68 -5.78
N ALA A 135 -7.62 -34.13 -5.17
CA ALA A 135 -9.00 -34.56 -5.39
C ALA A 135 -9.47 -34.35 -6.84
N GLN A 136 -8.89 -33.39 -7.56
CA GLN A 136 -9.13 -33.15 -8.98
C GLN A 136 -8.29 -34.07 -9.90
N GLY A 137 -7.45 -34.92 -9.32
CA GLY A 137 -6.61 -35.87 -10.07
C GLY A 137 -5.37 -35.24 -10.69
N MET A 138 -4.91 -34.07 -10.18
CA MET A 138 -3.67 -33.46 -10.66
C MET A 138 -2.45 -34.29 -10.26
N PRO A 139 -1.42 -34.39 -11.12
CA PRO A 139 -0.17 -35.02 -10.78
C PRO A 139 0.53 -34.31 -9.61
N GLN A 140 1.13 -35.06 -8.68
CA GLN A 140 1.77 -34.49 -7.50
C GLN A 140 2.88 -33.48 -7.87
N GLU A 141 3.67 -33.75 -8.89
CA GLU A 141 4.72 -32.85 -9.38
C GLU A 141 4.19 -31.47 -9.78
N GLN A 142 3.00 -31.43 -10.38
CA GLN A 142 2.34 -30.18 -10.76
C GLN A 142 1.76 -29.43 -9.53
N ILE A 143 1.23 -30.19 -8.57
CA ILE A 143 0.76 -29.64 -7.29
C ILE A 143 1.93 -28.99 -6.54
N ASP A 144 3.06 -29.67 -6.44
CA ASP A 144 4.26 -29.17 -5.73
C ASP A 144 4.84 -27.92 -6.43
N ALA A 145 4.87 -27.90 -7.77
CA ALA A 145 5.30 -26.72 -8.52
C ALA A 145 4.38 -25.51 -8.32
N ASP A 146 3.07 -25.73 -8.34
CA ASP A 146 2.08 -24.67 -8.11
C ASP A 146 2.13 -24.13 -6.65
N LEU A 147 2.30 -25.03 -5.69
CA LEU A 147 2.46 -24.64 -4.28
C LEU A 147 3.73 -23.84 -4.05
N ALA A 148 4.84 -24.23 -4.68
CA ALA A 148 6.10 -23.50 -4.59
C ALA A 148 5.99 -22.10 -5.21
N ALA A 149 5.26 -21.95 -6.32
CA ALA A 149 5.07 -20.67 -6.99
C ALA A 149 4.18 -19.69 -6.21
N LEU A 150 3.24 -20.19 -5.41
CA LEU A 150 2.28 -19.39 -4.64
C LEU A 150 2.66 -19.27 -3.16
N SER A 151 3.71 -19.94 -2.72
CA SER A 151 4.15 -19.94 -1.32
C SER A 151 4.57 -18.54 -0.88
N PRO A 152 4.11 -18.06 0.28
CA PRO A 152 4.64 -16.86 0.90
C PRO A 152 6.05 -17.04 1.50
N LEU A 153 6.62 -18.25 1.40
CA LEU A 153 7.92 -18.60 1.91
C LEU A 153 8.87 -18.93 0.75
N SER A 154 10.10 -18.44 0.82
CA SER A 154 11.14 -18.73 -0.17
C SER A 154 11.50 -20.23 -0.19
N PRO A 155 12.03 -20.76 -1.31
CA PRO A 155 12.39 -22.18 -1.41
C PRO A 155 13.48 -22.63 -0.41
N ASP A 156 14.32 -21.70 0.03
CA ASP A 156 15.36 -21.93 1.05
C ASP A 156 14.88 -21.68 2.48
N GLU A 157 13.60 -21.29 2.63
CA GLU A 157 12.92 -21.04 3.89
C GLU A 157 13.55 -19.91 4.74
N THR A 158 14.40 -19.10 4.12
CA THR A 158 15.07 -17.99 4.80
C THR A 158 14.30 -16.68 4.74
N THR A 159 13.40 -16.54 3.76
CA THR A 159 12.63 -15.31 3.54
C THR A 159 11.15 -15.63 3.43
N GLY A 160 10.32 -14.83 4.05
CA GLY A 160 8.88 -14.92 3.98
C GLY A 160 8.23 -13.56 3.74
N THR A 161 7.01 -13.57 3.19
CA THR A 161 6.22 -12.36 2.97
C THR A 161 4.88 -12.44 3.68
N VAL A 162 4.47 -11.34 4.29
CA VAL A 162 3.17 -11.17 4.92
C VAL A 162 2.47 -9.98 4.29
N SER A 163 1.29 -10.19 3.75
CA SER A 163 0.46 -9.11 3.22
C SER A 163 -0.38 -8.51 4.34
N VAL A 164 -0.41 -7.19 4.41
CA VAL A 164 -1.23 -6.42 5.34
C VAL A 164 -2.15 -5.50 4.56
N THR A 165 -3.38 -5.34 5.02
CA THR A 165 -4.38 -4.47 4.40
C THR A 165 -4.80 -3.43 5.43
N PHE A 166 -4.62 -2.15 5.11
CA PHE A 166 -4.96 -1.06 6.02
C PHE A 166 -6.49 -0.87 6.13
N THR A 167 -6.93 -0.30 7.23
CA THR A 167 -8.35 -0.02 7.49
C THR A 167 -8.87 1.10 6.61
N ASP A 168 -8.01 2.03 6.22
CA ASP A 168 -8.35 3.15 5.36
C ASP A 168 -8.72 2.69 3.94
N ASP A 169 -9.62 3.42 3.29
CA ASP A 169 -10.07 3.11 1.94
C ASP A 169 -9.12 3.65 0.86
N ASN A 170 -8.19 4.54 1.24
CA ASN A 170 -7.26 5.16 0.30
C ASN A 170 -5.87 5.32 0.94
N ILE A 171 -4.82 5.09 0.16
CA ILE A 171 -3.43 5.23 0.60
C ILE A 171 -3.08 6.65 1.08
N MET A 172 -3.78 7.66 0.57
CA MET A 172 -3.57 9.06 0.97
C MET A 172 -4.23 9.41 2.30
N ASP A 173 -5.14 8.57 2.77
CA ASP A 173 -5.88 8.79 4.01
C ASP A 173 -5.22 8.10 5.20
N ILE A 174 -4.22 7.22 4.95
CA ILE A 174 -3.44 6.58 6.01
C ILE A 174 -2.68 7.68 6.77
N PRO A 175 -2.89 7.81 8.09
CA PRO A 175 -2.16 8.78 8.90
C PRO A 175 -0.65 8.50 8.87
N ALA A 176 0.16 9.55 8.80
CA ALA A 176 1.62 9.39 8.88
C ALA A 176 2.06 8.71 10.19
N GLU A 177 1.31 8.96 11.28
CA GLU A 177 1.53 8.35 12.59
C GLU A 177 1.40 6.82 12.56
N THR A 178 0.43 6.28 11.80
CA THR A 178 0.26 4.83 11.57
C THR A 178 1.48 4.24 10.85
N LEU A 179 1.97 4.92 9.82
CA LEU A 179 3.16 4.46 9.08
C LEU A 179 4.41 4.52 9.95
N ASP A 180 4.58 5.59 10.72
CA ASP A 180 5.69 5.75 11.67
C ASP A 180 5.65 4.67 12.77
N GLU A 181 4.46 4.30 13.26
CA GLU A 181 4.29 3.24 14.24
C GLU A 181 4.66 1.87 13.66
N VAL A 182 4.17 1.53 12.48
CA VAL A 182 4.51 0.30 11.75
C VAL A 182 6.03 0.24 11.51
N GLU A 183 6.63 1.32 11.02
CA GLU A 183 8.07 1.41 10.79
C GLU A 183 8.86 1.19 12.08
N SER A 184 8.46 1.83 13.18
CA SER A 184 9.09 1.67 14.49
C SER A 184 9.03 0.25 15.02
N ILE A 185 7.92 -0.47 14.78
CA ILE A 185 7.80 -1.89 15.13
C ILE A 185 8.80 -2.70 14.30
N LEU A 186 8.80 -2.53 12.98
CA LEU A 186 9.68 -3.27 12.07
C LEU A 186 11.16 -3.02 12.37
N GLU A 187 11.58 -1.76 12.59
CA GLU A 187 12.97 -1.41 12.95
C GLU A 187 13.42 -2.06 14.25
N ARG A 188 12.53 -2.23 15.22
CA ARG A 188 12.87 -2.85 16.51
C ARG A 188 13.21 -4.32 16.36
N TYR A 189 12.53 -5.01 15.46
CA TYR A 189 12.80 -6.41 15.14
C TYR A 189 13.96 -6.56 14.14
N ASP A 190 14.21 -5.58 13.31
CA ASP A 190 15.40 -5.50 12.44
C ASP A 190 16.68 -5.42 13.28
N ALA A 191 16.67 -4.67 14.37
CA ALA A 191 17.78 -4.55 15.30
C ALA A 191 18.10 -5.85 16.08
N THR A 192 17.20 -6.85 16.04
CA THR A 192 17.38 -8.15 16.70
C THR A 192 17.90 -9.25 15.75
N ASP A 193 18.48 -8.90 14.58
CA ASP A 193 19.00 -9.83 13.57
C ASP A 193 17.92 -10.59 12.75
N LEU A 194 16.69 -10.09 12.70
CA LEU A 194 15.63 -10.55 11.78
C LEU A 194 15.61 -9.76 10.47
N THR A 195 16.74 -9.36 9.96
CA THR A 195 16.89 -8.65 8.67
C THR A 195 17.13 -9.58 7.52
#